data_959d5362ca0607c06bd84d71afdc6e3f
#
_entry.id   959d5362ca0607c06bd84d71afdc6e3f
#
_cell.length_a   1.000
_cell.length_b   1.000
_cell.length_c   1.000
_cell.angle_alpha   90.00
_cell.angle_beta   90.00
_cell.angle_gamma   90.00
#
_symmetry.space_group_name_H-M   'P 1'
#
loop_
_entity.id
_entity.type
_entity.pdbx_description
1 polymer ?
#
loop_
_entity_poly.entity_id
_entity_poly.type
_entity_poly.pdbx_seq_one_letter_code
_entity_poly.pdbx_strand_id
1 'polypeptide(L)'
;MKFNSKAIATIAAAAPLMVACGGTSTTFRLDGAGATFPAPLYQAWFQTMAGETGNQVNYQAVGSGSGVRQYIAGTVDFGASDGAVSDEKQTIPMVHIPMTGGAIVPAYNMPGCDVKMTQTQLADVYLGKITNWSTFGCDSKTIVPVFRSDGSGTTKGFTNSLSAFSPEWKEN
;
A
#
# COMPACT_ATOMS: atom_id res chain seq x y z
N MET A 1 -61.97 -39.29 60.27
CA MET A 1 -61.38 -39.17 58.96
C MET A 1 -59.94 -38.69 59.08
N LYS A 2 -58.97 -39.56 58.75
CA LYS A 2 -57.52 -39.24 58.86
C LYS A 2 -57.01 -38.67 57.57
N PHE A 3 -56.46 -37.47 57.66
CA PHE A 3 -55.74 -36.86 56.48
C PHE A 3 -54.26 -37.17 56.67
N ASN A 4 -53.71 -37.86 55.67
CA ASN A 4 -52.27 -38.15 55.58
C ASN A 4 -51.54 -36.98 54.95
N SER A 5 -50.63 -36.35 55.67
CA SER A 5 -49.68 -35.35 55.18
C SER A 5 -48.55 -36.05 54.39
N LYS A 6 -48.52 -35.91 53.10
CA LYS A 6 -47.37 -36.33 52.34
C LYS A 6 -46.36 -35.14 52.24
N ALA A 7 -45.19 -35.38 52.79
CA ALA A 7 -44.05 -34.46 52.70
C ALA A 7 -43.53 -34.41 51.27
N ILE A 8 -43.54 -33.24 50.71
CA ILE A 8 -42.91 -32.95 49.37
C ILE A 8 -41.47 -32.61 49.64
N ALA A 9 -40.56 -33.50 49.25
CA ALA A 9 -39.12 -33.22 49.26
C ALA A 9 -38.75 -32.35 48.06
N THR A 10 -38.37 -31.10 48.30
CA THR A 10 -37.86 -30.19 47.32
C THR A 10 -36.38 -30.49 47.04
N ILE A 11 -36.08 -31.09 45.90
CA ILE A 11 -34.72 -31.30 45.41
C ILE A 11 -34.25 -29.96 44.81
N ALA A 12 -33.38 -29.25 45.52
CA ALA A 12 -32.69 -28.08 44.98
C ALA A 12 -31.60 -28.55 44.02
N ALA A 13 -31.83 -28.41 42.72
CA ALA A 13 -30.84 -28.64 41.70
C ALA A 13 -29.86 -27.47 41.71
N ALA A 14 -28.65 -27.64 42.23
CA ALA A 14 -27.54 -26.73 42.10
C ALA A 14 -26.99 -26.85 40.65
N ALA A 15 -27.34 -25.93 39.79
CA ALA A 15 -26.72 -25.78 38.46
C ALA A 15 -25.31 -25.18 38.65
N PRO A 16 -24.24 -25.82 38.14
CA PRO A 16 -22.93 -25.19 38.14
C PRO A 16 -22.94 -24.03 37.12
N LEU A 17 -22.78 -22.80 37.58
CA LEU A 17 -22.44 -21.66 36.73
C LEU A 17 -21.05 -21.91 36.19
N MET A 18 -20.96 -22.47 34.98
CA MET A 18 -19.75 -22.42 34.19
C MET A 18 -19.56 -20.98 33.73
N VAL A 19 -18.74 -20.24 34.48
CA VAL A 19 -18.15 -18.99 33.98
C VAL A 19 -17.19 -19.39 32.88
N ALA A 20 -17.67 -19.39 31.64
CA ALA A 20 -16.81 -19.41 30.48
C ALA A 20 -16.06 -18.10 30.47
N CYS A 21 -14.81 -18.09 30.99
CA CYS A 21 -13.82 -17.08 30.66
C CYS A 21 -13.45 -17.21 29.16
N GLY A 22 -14.38 -16.94 28.30
CA GLY A 22 -14.13 -16.67 26.89
C GLY A 22 -13.55 -15.28 26.84
N GLY A 23 -12.22 -15.16 26.75
CA GLY A 23 -11.60 -13.93 26.32
C GLY A 23 -12.21 -13.57 24.97
N THR A 24 -13.02 -12.53 24.90
CA THR A 24 -13.51 -11.97 23.66
C THR A 24 -12.30 -11.35 22.97
N SER A 25 -11.64 -12.12 22.10
CA SER A 25 -10.71 -11.56 21.12
C SER A 25 -11.54 -10.63 20.23
N THR A 26 -11.48 -9.32 20.52
CA THR A 26 -12.10 -8.33 19.64
C THR A 26 -11.31 -8.30 18.35
N THR A 27 -11.78 -8.98 17.32
CA THR A 27 -11.23 -8.87 15.98
C THR A 27 -11.66 -7.53 15.36
N PHE A 28 -10.75 -6.89 14.63
CA PHE A 28 -11.04 -5.68 13.88
C PHE A 28 -11.00 -5.93 12.37
N ARG A 29 -11.62 -5.04 11.62
CA ARG A 29 -11.49 -4.93 10.19
C ARG A 29 -11.06 -3.52 9.83
N LEU A 30 -10.08 -3.40 8.92
CA LEU A 30 -9.60 -2.14 8.36
C LEU A 30 -9.70 -2.16 6.84
N ASP A 31 -10.10 -1.05 6.27
CA ASP A 31 -10.10 -0.81 4.83
C ASP A 31 -9.02 0.22 4.48
N GLY A 32 -8.14 -0.12 3.56
CA GLY A 32 -7.06 0.73 3.10
C GLY A 32 -7.00 0.84 1.58
N ALA A 33 -6.39 1.92 1.10
CA ALA A 33 -6.18 2.11 -0.33
C ALA A 33 -4.89 2.88 -0.60
N GLY A 34 -4.28 2.67 -1.76
CA GLY A 34 -3.11 3.47 -2.13
C GLY A 34 -2.13 2.81 -3.07
N ALA A 35 -0.85 3.03 -2.79
CA ALA A 35 0.27 2.63 -3.62
C ALA A 35 0.20 1.16 -4.08
N THR A 36 0.51 0.94 -5.35
CA THR A 36 0.58 -0.41 -5.92
C THR A 36 1.91 -1.10 -5.62
N PHE A 37 2.95 -0.33 -5.34
CA PHE A 37 4.29 -0.83 -5.04
C PHE A 37 4.32 -1.82 -3.87
N PRO A 38 3.78 -1.52 -2.67
CA PRO A 38 3.82 -2.44 -1.53
C PRO A 38 2.72 -3.51 -1.57
N ALA A 39 1.78 -3.49 -2.52
CA ALA A 39 0.58 -4.32 -2.48
C ALA A 39 0.86 -5.83 -2.36
N PRO A 40 1.83 -6.44 -3.07
CA PRO A 40 2.11 -7.87 -2.90
C PRO A 40 2.57 -8.22 -1.49
N LEU A 41 3.41 -7.35 -0.88
CA LEU A 41 3.89 -7.53 0.48
C LEU A 41 2.77 -7.35 1.51
N TYR A 42 1.93 -6.33 1.34
CA TYR A 42 0.77 -6.09 2.19
C TYR A 42 -0.21 -7.26 2.16
N GLN A 43 -0.50 -7.81 0.98
CA GLN A 43 -1.37 -8.98 0.86
C GLN A 43 -0.83 -10.17 1.65
N ALA A 44 0.47 -10.45 1.57
CA ALA A 44 1.10 -11.52 2.34
C ALA A 44 1.00 -11.27 3.85
N TRP A 45 1.32 -10.06 4.31
CA TRP A 45 1.23 -9.71 5.73
C TRP A 45 -0.20 -9.78 6.28
N PHE A 46 -1.17 -9.25 5.54
CA PHE A 46 -2.57 -9.24 5.98
C PHE A 46 -3.17 -10.64 6.01
N GLN A 47 -2.79 -11.53 5.08
CA GLN A 47 -3.18 -12.94 5.12
C GLN A 47 -2.60 -13.65 6.34
N THR A 48 -1.31 -13.46 6.64
CA THR A 48 -0.67 -14.03 7.83
C THR A 48 -1.35 -13.54 9.11
N MET A 49 -1.54 -12.24 9.24
CA MET A 49 -2.20 -11.63 10.39
C MET A 49 -3.63 -12.15 10.57
N ALA A 50 -4.39 -12.29 9.49
CA ALA A 50 -5.75 -12.83 9.55
C ALA A 50 -5.76 -14.28 10.06
N GLY A 51 -4.80 -15.11 9.62
CA GLY A 51 -4.66 -16.49 10.08
C GLY A 51 -4.27 -16.60 11.56
N GLU A 52 -3.43 -15.70 12.06
CA GLU A 52 -2.92 -15.73 13.43
C GLU A 52 -3.87 -15.08 14.44
N THR A 53 -4.55 -14.01 14.06
CA THR A 53 -5.30 -13.16 14.99
C THR A 53 -6.79 -13.05 14.70
N GLY A 54 -7.24 -13.46 13.52
CA GLY A 54 -8.59 -13.25 13.03
C GLY A 54 -8.87 -11.82 12.54
N ASN A 55 -7.92 -10.88 12.68
CA ASN A 55 -8.06 -9.50 12.20
C ASN A 55 -8.03 -9.47 10.66
N GLN A 56 -8.81 -8.58 10.06
CA GLN A 56 -8.93 -8.49 8.61
C GLN A 56 -8.52 -7.10 8.12
N VAL A 57 -7.70 -7.07 7.09
CA VAL A 57 -7.38 -5.83 6.35
C VAL A 57 -7.67 -6.03 4.88
N ASN A 58 -8.51 -5.17 4.33
CA ASN A 58 -8.78 -5.08 2.90
C ASN A 58 -7.97 -3.92 2.32
N TYR A 59 -7.15 -4.19 1.30
CA TYR A 59 -6.31 -3.19 0.69
C TYR A 59 -6.54 -3.08 -0.81
N GLN A 60 -6.82 -1.87 -1.28
CA GLN A 60 -7.05 -1.56 -2.69
C GLN A 60 -5.83 -0.86 -3.29
N ALA A 61 -5.13 -1.52 -4.19
CA ALA A 61 -3.96 -1.01 -4.89
C ALA A 61 -4.37 -0.11 -6.07
N VAL A 62 -4.73 1.14 -5.78
CA VAL A 62 -5.31 2.12 -6.72
C VAL A 62 -4.38 3.31 -7.04
N GLY A 63 -3.12 3.22 -6.60
CA GLY A 63 -2.12 4.26 -6.73
C GLY A 63 -2.09 5.24 -5.56
N SER A 64 -0.89 5.77 -5.26
CA SER A 64 -0.63 6.64 -4.11
C SER A 64 -1.56 7.85 -4.07
N GLY A 65 -1.74 8.52 -5.19
CA GLY A 65 -2.61 9.71 -5.26
C GLY A 65 -4.08 9.41 -4.94
N SER A 66 -4.61 8.26 -5.38
CA SER A 66 -5.97 7.83 -5.02
C SER A 66 -6.08 7.46 -3.55
N GLY A 67 -5.07 6.77 -2.99
CA GLY A 67 -5.04 6.43 -1.58
C GLY A 67 -5.08 7.66 -0.68
N VAL A 68 -4.25 8.66 -0.98
CA VAL A 68 -4.25 9.94 -0.25
C VAL A 68 -5.60 10.63 -0.31
N ARG A 69 -6.22 10.72 -1.49
CA ARG A 69 -7.56 11.33 -1.62
C ARG A 69 -8.62 10.58 -0.83
N GLN A 70 -8.63 9.26 -0.87
CA GLN A 70 -9.60 8.44 -0.13
C GLN A 70 -9.43 8.58 1.38
N TYR A 71 -8.18 8.62 1.86
CA TYR A 71 -7.90 8.84 3.27
C TYR A 71 -8.37 10.22 3.74
N ILE A 72 -8.08 11.28 2.98
CA ILE A 72 -8.54 12.65 3.28
C ILE A 72 -10.08 12.74 3.26
N ALA A 73 -10.72 12.00 2.36
CA ALA A 73 -12.19 11.93 2.28
C ALA A 73 -12.82 11.06 3.38
N GLY A 74 -12.03 10.36 4.20
CA GLY A 74 -12.53 9.47 5.25
C GLY A 74 -13.24 8.21 4.73
N THR A 75 -12.96 7.80 3.49
CA THR A 75 -13.57 6.60 2.88
C THR A 75 -12.77 5.33 3.13
N VAL A 76 -11.58 5.45 3.68
CA VAL A 76 -10.72 4.35 4.13
C VAL A 76 -10.07 4.70 5.48
N ASP A 77 -9.70 3.68 6.25
CA ASP A 77 -9.07 3.85 7.56
C ASP A 77 -7.59 4.25 7.45
N PHE A 78 -6.93 3.83 6.37
CA PHE A 78 -5.55 4.23 6.08
C PHE A 78 -5.29 4.39 4.58
N GLY A 79 -4.38 5.30 4.26
CA GLY A 79 -3.84 5.48 2.91
C GLY A 79 -2.40 5.00 2.82
N ALA A 80 -1.99 4.43 1.70
CA ALA A 80 -0.59 4.12 1.45
C ALA A 80 -0.03 4.93 0.27
N SER A 81 1.19 5.45 0.45
CA SER A 81 1.87 6.26 -0.56
C SER A 81 3.38 5.95 -0.55
N ASP A 82 4.00 5.90 -1.73
CA ASP A 82 5.45 5.71 -1.87
C ASP A 82 6.25 6.98 -1.49
N GLY A 83 5.56 8.10 -1.27
CA GLY A 83 6.16 9.34 -0.81
C GLY A 83 5.30 10.02 0.24
N ALA A 84 5.94 10.75 1.14
CA ALA A 84 5.23 11.53 2.14
C ALA A 84 4.27 12.54 1.48
N VAL A 85 3.12 12.72 2.10
CA VAL A 85 2.18 13.79 1.74
C VAL A 85 2.76 15.10 2.26
N SER A 86 2.95 16.09 1.37
CA SER A 86 3.45 17.40 1.78
C SER A 86 2.46 18.12 2.70
N ASP A 87 2.97 18.96 3.59
CA ASP A 87 2.16 19.67 4.59
C ASP A 87 1.03 20.47 3.95
N GLU A 88 1.26 21.06 2.79
CA GLU A 88 0.24 21.80 2.03
C GLU A 88 -0.96 20.93 1.57
N LYS A 89 -0.74 19.64 1.42
CA LYS A 89 -1.78 18.67 1.03
C LYS A 89 -2.42 17.96 2.21
N GLN A 90 -1.89 18.16 3.42
CA GLN A 90 -2.43 17.60 4.66
C GLN A 90 -3.59 18.44 5.19
N THR A 91 -4.76 18.29 4.60
CA THR A 91 -5.97 19.03 5.01
C THR A 91 -6.63 18.47 6.27
N ILE A 92 -6.15 17.30 6.72
CA ILE A 92 -6.56 16.64 7.97
C ILE A 92 -5.31 16.18 8.73
N PRO A 93 -5.36 16.01 10.06
CA PRO A 93 -4.26 15.40 10.81
C PRO A 93 -3.93 14.01 10.28
N MET A 94 -2.66 13.75 10.02
CA MET A 94 -2.18 12.43 9.61
C MET A 94 -0.80 12.11 10.18
N VAL A 95 -0.54 10.83 10.35
CA VAL A 95 0.77 10.32 10.77
C VAL A 95 1.33 9.45 9.65
N HIS A 96 2.58 9.70 9.28
CA HIS A 96 3.30 8.87 8.30
C HIS A 96 4.09 7.78 9.01
N ILE A 97 3.81 6.53 8.66
CA ILE A 97 4.48 5.35 9.21
C ILE A 97 5.27 4.68 8.08
N PRO A 98 6.62 4.70 8.12
CA PRO A 98 7.42 3.95 7.15
C PRO A 98 7.18 2.45 7.32
N MET A 99 6.72 1.77 6.27
CA MET A 99 6.37 0.35 6.30
C MET A 99 7.40 -0.50 5.56
N THR A 100 7.80 -0.08 4.36
CA THR A 100 8.74 -0.81 3.51
C THR A 100 9.43 0.15 2.55
N GLY A 101 10.49 -0.30 1.91
CA GLY A 101 11.22 0.45 0.91
C GLY A 101 11.73 -0.44 -0.21
N GLY A 102 12.03 0.17 -1.35
CA GLY A 102 12.58 -0.52 -2.52
C GLY A 102 13.25 0.46 -3.48
N ALA A 103 14.04 -0.08 -4.40
CA ALA A 103 14.67 0.71 -5.43
C ALA A 103 13.71 0.99 -6.58
N ILE A 104 13.77 2.20 -7.14
CA ILE A 104 13.12 2.55 -8.40
C ILE A 104 14.18 2.44 -9.50
N VAL A 105 13.94 1.58 -10.48
CA VAL A 105 14.87 1.34 -11.58
C VAL A 105 14.19 1.51 -12.93
N PRO A 106 14.83 2.15 -13.92
CA PRO A 106 14.37 2.13 -15.31
C PRO A 106 14.48 0.70 -15.86
N ALA A 107 13.39 0.18 -16.41
CA ALA A 107 13.39 -1.04 -17.17
C ALA A 107 13.28 -0.72 -18.66
N TYR A 108 13.98 -1.48 -19.50
CA TYR A 108 13.93 -1.28 -20.95
C TYR A 108 13.78 -2.60 -21.69
N ASN A 109 13.23 -2.52 -22.89
CA ASN A 109 13.08 -3.66 -23.80
C ASN A 109 13.84 -3.38 -25.11
N MET A 110 15.11 -3.80 -25.14
CA MET A 110 15.98 -3.70 -26.30
C MET A 110 16.82 -4.97 -26.37
N PRO A 111 16.28 -6.08 -26.91
CA PRO A 111 16.97 -7.36 -26.96
C PRO A 111 18.33 -7.27 -27.68
N GLY A 112 19.35 -7.90 -27.09
CA GLY A 112 20.70 -7.92 -27.62
C GLY A 112 21.54 -6.68 -27.36
N CYS A 113 21.02 -5.71 -26.57
CA CYS A 113 21.76 -4.53 -26.19
C CYS A 113 21.90 -4.36 -24.67
N ASP A 114 23.13 -4.23 -24.19
CA ASP A 114 23.46 -3.86 -22.82
C ASP A 114 23.57 -2.34 -22.71
N VAL A 115 22.48 -1.70 -22.36
CA VAL A 115 22.37 -0.25 -22.30
C VAL A 115 23.11 0.30 -21.09
N LYS A 116 24.10 1.17 -21.35
CA LYS A 116 24.82 1.94 -20.33
C LYS A 116 24.56 3.42 -20.54
N MET A 117 24.00 4.08 -19.52
CA MET A 117 23.72 5.50 -19.58
C MET A 117 24.09 6.21 -18.27
N THR A 118 24.42 7.45 -18.38
CA THR A 118 24.61 8.33 -17.23
C THR A 118 23.25 8.82 -16.72
N GLN A 119 23.24 9.36 -15.50
CA GLN A 119 22.03 9.96 -14.92
C GLN A 119 21.48 11.12 -15.78
N THR A 120 22.39 11.94 -16.32
CA THR A 120 22.00 13.02 -17.25
C THR A 120 21.37 12.47 -18.53
N GLN A 121 21.95 11.44 -19.14
CA GLN A 121 21.36 10.79 -20.31
C GLN A 121 19.98 10.18 -20.02
N LEU A 122 19.79 9.62 -18.82
CA LEU A 122 18.47 9.15 -18.40
C LEU A 122 17.46 10.31 -18.37
N ALA A 123 17.82 11.44 -17.78
CA ALA A 123 16.97 12.63 -17.79
C ALA A 123 16.70 13.12 -19.24
N ASP A 124 17.70 13.13 -20.10
CA ASP A 124 17.56 13.54 -21.51
C ASP A 124 16.65 12.62 -22.31
N VAL A 125 16.59 11.33 -22.00
CA VAL A 125 15.60 10.40 -22.59
C VAL A 125 14.18 10.84 -22.22
N TYR A 126 13.91 11.12 -20.94
CA TYR A 126 12.58 11.53 -20.49
C TYR A 126 12.23 12.97 -20.89
N LEU A 127 13.22 13.83 -21.13
CA LEU A 127 13.02 15.15 -21.73
C LEU A 127 12.81 15.11 -23.26
N GLY A 128 12.92 13.93 -23.88
CA GLY A 128 12.78 13.79 -25.34
C GLY A 128 13.96 14.31 -26.15
N LYS A 129 15.12 14.56 -25.53
CA LYS A 129 16.35 14.96 -26.21
C LYS A 129 17.07 13.78 -26.82
N ILE A 130 17.07 12.64 -26.15
CA ILE A 130 17.58 11.37 -26.66
C ILE A 130 16.39 10.49 -27.02
N THR A 131 16.20 10.27 -28.31
CA THR A 131 15.01 9.58 -28.85
C THR A 131 15.34 8.29 -29.60
N ASN A 132 16.62 7.91 -29.69
CA ASN A 132 17.04 6.73 -30.44
C ASN A 132 18.05 5.88 -29.65
N TRP A 133 17.84 4.59 -29.64
CA TRP A 133 18.71 3.62 -28.95
C TRP A 133 20.14 3.58 -29.49
N SER A 134 20.36 4.01 -30.75
CA SER A 134 21.72 4.09 -31.33
C SER A 134 22.67 5.02 -30.55
N THR A 135 22.14 5.98 -29.80
CA THR A 135 22.93 6.82 -28.87
C THR A 135 23.68 6.00 -27.83
N PHE A 136 23.17 4.83 -27.50
CA PHE A 136 23.73 3.92 -26.50
C PHE A 136 24.47 2.72 -27.14
N GLY A 137 24.77 2.78 -28.45
CA GLY A 137 25.45 1.71 -29.17
C GLY A 137 24.56 0.52 -29.55
N CYS A 138 23.25 0.68 -29.46
CA CYS A 138 22.27 -0.32 -29.84
C CYS A 138 21.83 -0.15 -31.31
N ASP A 139 20.98 -1.06 -31.79
CA ASP A 139 20.32 -0.89 -33.10
C ASP A 139 19.51 0.41 -33.12
N SER A 140 19.43 1.01 -34.33
CA SER A 140 18.68 2.23 -34.54
C SER A 140 17.16 1.97 -34.44
N LYS A 141 16.61 2.23 -33.26
CA LYS A 141 15.17 2.17 -32.96
C LYS A 141 14.77 3.34 -32.08
N THR A 142 13.55 3.80 -32.26
CA THR A 142 13.01 4.90 -31.45
C THR A 142 12.84 4.48 -30.01
N ILE A 143 13.24 5.34 -29.05
CA ILE A 143 12.94 5.20 -27.64
C ILE A 143 11.53 5.72 -27.39
N VAL A 144 10.71 4.94 -26.73
CA VAL A 144 9.38 5.33 -26.25
C VAL A 144 9.38 5.29 -24.73
N PRO A 145 9.51 6.45 -24.04
CA PRO A 145 9.40 6.51 -22.60
C PRO A 145 7.98 6.12 -22.16
N VAL A 146 7.89 5.28 -21.14
CA VAL A 146 6.61 4.82 -20.56
C VAL A 146 6.55 5.24 -19.11
N PHE A 147 5.47 5.89 -18.73
CA PHE A 147 5.21 6.37 -17.38
C PHE A 147 3.72 6.29 -17.03
N ARG A 148 3.40 6.39 -15.77
CA ARG A 148 2.02 6.31 -15.29
C ARG A 148 1.27 7.62 -15.58
N SER A 149 0.02 7.49 -16.01
CA SER A 149 -0.91 8.62 -16.22
C SER A 149 -1.71 8.98 -14.98
N ASP A 150 -1.70 8.13 -13.95
CA ASP A 150 -2.39 8.34 -12.67
C ASP A 150 -1.42 8.84 -11.58
N GLY A 151 -1.96 9.23 -10.43
CA GLY A 151 -1.17 9.70 -9.29
C GLY A 151 -0.32 8.60 -8.66
N SER A 152 0.91 8.44 -9.16
CA SER A 152 1.88 7.43 -8.73
C SER A 152 2.96 8.05 -7.83
N GLY A 153 3.12 7.52 -6.62
CA GLY A 153 4.23 7.89 -5.74
C GLY A 153 5.58 7.44 -6.27
N THR A 154 5.64 6.28 -6.94
CA THR A 154 6.86 5.79 -7.62
C THR A 154 7.29 6.75 -8.73
N THR A 155 6.35 7.20 -9.58
CA THR A 155 6.64 8.21 -10.62
C THR A 155 7.14 9.50 -9.98
N LYS A 156 6.49 9.98 -8.91
CA LYS A 156 6.94 11.17 -8.18
C LYS A 156 8.37 11.01 -7.65
N GLY A 157 8.70 9.89 -7.01
CA GLY A 157 10.04 9.60 -6.51
C GLY A 157 11.08 9.57 -7.62
N PHE A 158 10.74 8.99 -8.77
CA PHE A 158 11.59 8.95 -9.95
C PHE A 158 11.83 10.36 -10.52
N THR A 159 10.79 11.15 -10.74
CA THR A 159 10.90 12.50 -11.29
C THR A 159 11.64 13.46 -10.39
N ASN A 160 11.44 13.35 -9.07
CA ASN A 160 12.26 14.08 -8.09
C ASN A 160 13.75 13.74 -8.22
N SER A 161 14.07 12.46 -8.47
CA SER A 161 15.46 12.05 -8.67
C SER A 161 16.06 12.63 -9.95
N LEU A 162 15.29 12.72 -11.03
CA LEU A 162 15.75 13.33 -12.29
C LEU A 162 16.11 14.82 -12.09
N SER A 163 15.36 15.55 -11.28
CA SER A 163 15.62 16.95 -11.00
C SER A 163 16.96 17.19 -10.29
N ALA A 164 17.49 16.17 -9.60
CA ALA A 164 18.80 16.25 -8.95
C ALA A 164 19.99 16.25 -9.94
N PHE A 165 19.81 15.69 -11.15
CA PHE A 165 20.91 15.60 -12.14
C PHE A 165 20.65 16.39 -13.43
N SER A 166 19.46 16.97 -13.60
CA SER A 166 19.13 17.78 -14.76
C SER A 166 18.48 19.09 -14.32
N PRO A 167 19.18 20.23 -14.48
CA PRO A 167 18.60 21.55 -14.17
C PRO A 167 17.38 21.91 -15.01
N GLU A 168 17.26 21.27 -16.18
CA GLU A 168 16.12 21.50 -17.09
C GLU A 168 14.90 20.68 -16.69
N TRP A 169 15.11 19.59 -15.96
CA TRP A 169 14.01 18.79 -15.43
C TRP A 169 13.34 19.57 -14.31
N LYS A 170 12.10 19.95 -14.51
CA LYS A 170 11.29 20.58 -13.47
C LYS A 170 10.15 19.61 -13.11
N GLU A 171 9.98 19.37 -11.82
CA GLU A 171 8.81 18.66 -11.33
C GLU A 171 7.58 19.54 -11.54
N ASN A 172 6.56 19.02 -12.22
CA ASN A 172 5.27 19.66 -12.42
C ASN A 172 4.21 18.96 -11.57
#